data_87ee3ec79f9b91a0ba6fd6df0b8470b7
#
_entry.id   87ee3ec79f9b91a0ba6fd6df0b8470b7
#
_cell.length_a   1.000
_cell.length_b   1.000
_cell.length_c   1.000
_cell.angle_alpha   90.00
_cell.angle_beta   90.00
_cell.angle_gamma   90.00
#
_symmetry.space_group_name_H-M   'P 1'
#
loop_
_entity.id
_entity.type
_entity.pdbx_description
1 polymer ?
#
loop_
_entity_poly.entity_id
_entity_poly.type
_entity_poly.pdbx_seq_one_letter_code
_entity_poly.pdbx_strand_id
1 'polypeptide(L)'
;MDRFERDAWEQHWREALRDGSTDADAPNPYLVDETQAIPAGTALDAGCGTGADAVRLAASGWTVTGVDIAPSALRAAAQRADLAAVPVTWVEADLTTWEPPAPFDLVTTAYAHASIPQLRLYRRIADWVAPGGTLLIVGHSAHPAGSDHDHRAPEASTVTTADIAGLLTAAGWRIRTAREDTSAVPGHPVRHHDVIVRAERPVV
;
A
#
# COMPACT_ATOMS: atom_id res chain seq x y z
N MET A 1 -5.65 -19.34 13.62
CA MET A 1 -5.13 -17.98 13.72
C MET A 1 -5.17 -17.44 12.31
N ASP A 2 -5.90 -16.38 12.07
CA ASP A 2 -5.99 -15.79 10.73
C ASP A 2 -4.61 -15.17 10.41
N ARG A 3 -4.05 -15.49 9.24
CA ARG A 3 -2.72 -15.04 8.82
C ARG A 3 -2.62 -13.53 8.60
N PHE A 4 -3.73 -12.82 8.63
CA PHE A 4 -3.82 -11.36 8.47
C PHE A 4 -4.16 -10.63 9.76
N GLU A 5 -4.14 -11.33 10.90
CA GLU A 5 -4.30 -10.72 12.22
C GLU A 5 -2.99 -10.06 12.69
N ARG A 6 -3.11 -9.18 13.68
CA ARG A 6 -2.00 -8.43 14.27
C ARG A 6 -0.79 -9.28 14.62
N ASP A 7 -1.00 -10.39 15.33
CA ASP A 7 0.09 -11.23 15.81
C ASP A 7 0.86 -11.90 14.66
N ALA A 8 0.16 -12.24 13.57
CA ALA A 8 0.77 -12.83 12.38
C ALA A 8 1.64 -11.78 11.65
N TRP A 9 1.15 -10.55 11.47
CA TRP A 9 1.92 -9.46 10.88
C TRP A 9 3.11 -9.04 11.76
N GLU A 10 2.92 -8.96 13.08
CA GLU A 10 4.02 -8.67 14.01
C GLU A 10 5.11 -9.74 13.96
N GLN A 11 4.74 -11.02 13.87
CA GLN A 11 5.70 -12.11 13.69
C GLN A 11 6.42 -12.00 12.34
N HIS A 12 5.68 -11.80 11.25
CA HIS A 12 6.23 -11.63 9.90
C HIS A 12 7.31 -10.53 9.86
N TRP A 13 7.00 -9.33 10.37
CA TRP A 13 7.94 -8.22 10.37
C TRP A 13 9.14 -8.44 11.29
N ARG A 14 8.95 -9.09 12.45
CA ARG A 14 10.09 -9.46 13.32
C ARG A 14 11.06 -10.41 12.64
N GLU A 15 10.54 -11.40 11.92
CA GLU A 15 11.35 -12.36 11.19
C GLU A 15 12.08 -11.67 10.03
N ALA A 16 11.39 -10.92 9.19
CA ALA A 16 11.97 -10.20 8.07
C ALA A 16 13.08 -9.21 8.50
N LEU A 17 12.84 -8.44 9.56
CA LEU A 17 13.83 -7.50 10.11
C LEU A 17 15.06 -8.20 10.69
N ARG A 18 14.89 -9.37 11.34
CA ARG A 18 16.00 -10.15 11.90
C ARG A 18 16.89 -10.72 10.80
N ASP A 19 16.28 -11.23 9.74
CA ASP A 19 16.96 -11.96 8.67
C ASP A 19 17.51 -10.99 7.59
N GLY A 20 17.23 -9.70 7.71
CA GLY A 20 17.64 -8.68 6.73
C GLY A 20 16.96 -8.85 5.36
N SER A 21 15.86 -9.59 5.33
CA SER A 21 15.11 -9.90 4.11
C SER A 21 13.97 -8.90 3.86
N THR A 22 14.16 -7.64 4.25
CA THR A 22 13.18 -6.61 3.92
C THR A 22 13.35 -6.18 2.47
N ASP A 23 12.55 -6.74 1.56
CA ASP A 23 12.41 -6.27 0.17
C ASP A 23 11.94 -4.80 0.12
N ALA A 24 11.56 -4.26 1.27
CA ALA A 24 11.04 -2.92 1.50
C ALA A 24 12.12 -1.86 1.81
N ASP A 25 13.39 -2.06 1.42
CA ASP A 25 14.40 -1.02 1.62
C ASP A 25 14.32 0.10 0.59
N ALA A 26 13.79 -0.17 -0.59
CA ALA A 26 13.51 0.84 -1.60
C ALA A 26 12.00 1.17 -1.66
N PRO A 27 11.64 2.42 -1.95
CA PRO A 27 10.24 2.77 -2.20
C PRO A 27 9.72 2.03 -3.43
N ASN A 28 8.41 1.75 -3.42
CA ASN A 28 7.74 1.11 -4.53
C ASN A 28 7.94 1.94 -5.82
N PRO A 29 8.47 1.35 -6.91
CA PRO A 29 8.75 2.10 -8.14
C PRO A 29 7.48 2.73 -8.73
N TYR A 30 6.34 2.07 -8.63
CA TYR A 30 5.07 2.59 -9.12
C TYR A 30 4.60 3.82 -8.34
N LEU A 31 4.92 3.92 -7.04
CA LEU A 31 4.62 5.12 -6.26
C LEU A 31 5.28 6.35 -6.88
N VAL A 32 6.57 6.25 -7.19
CA VAL A 32 7.32 7.38 -7.77
C VAL A 32 6.74 7.79 -9.12
N ASP A 33 6.52 6.83 -10.01
CA ASP A 33 6.02 7.09 -11.36
C ASP A 33 4.61 7.69 -11.37
N GLU A 34 3.75 7.19 -10.50
CA GLU A 34 2.34 7.56 -10.48
C GLU A 34 2.06 8.85 -9.67
N THR A 35 3.00 9.30 -8.81
CA THR A 35 2.76 10.46 -7.94
C THR A 35 3.60 11.69 -8.26
N GLN A 36 4.67 11.59 -9.06
CA GLN A 36 5.61 12.70 -9.32
C GLN A 36 4.97 13.98 -9.91
N ALA A 37 3.85 13.84 -10.62
CA ALA A 37 3.13 14.97 -11.22
C ALA A 37 2.00 15.52 -10.32
N ILE A 38 1.78 14.94 -9.15
CA ILE A 38 0.74 15.37 -8.20
C ILE A 38 1.33 16.41 -7.27
N PRO A 39 0.73 17.60 -7.12
CA PRO A 39 1.16 18.58 -6.13
C PRO A 39 1.15 18.01 -4.71
N ALA A 40 2.21 18.23 -3.95
CA ALA A 40 2.30 17.76 -2.58
C ALA A 40 1.22 18.41 -1.69
N GLY A 41 0.62 17.61 -0.85
CA GLY A 41 -0.38 17.96 0.14
C GLY A 41 -0.30 16.99 1.32
N THR A 42 -1.44 16.49 1.80
CA THR A 42 -1.52 15.45 2.82
C THR A 42 -1.52 14.06 2.18
N ALA A 43 -0.75 13.12 2.73
CA ALA A 43 -0.69 11.74 2.22
C ALA A 43 -0.86 10.71 3.33
N LEU A 44 -1.59 9.65 3.02
CA LEU A 44 -1.71 8.44 3.84
C LEU A 44 -1.04 7.27 3.12
N ASP A 45 -0.14 6.59 3.82
CA ASP A 45 0.39 5.28 3.43
C ASP A 45 -0.28 4.20 4.28
N ALA A 46 -1.26 3.50 3.69
CA ALA A 46 -2.12 2.55 4.38
C ALA A 46 -1.56 1.12 4.27
N GLY A 47 -1.09 0.57 5.39
CA GLY A 47 -0.29 -0.64 5.46
C GLY A 47 1.16 -0.35 5.12
N CYS A 48 1.73 0.65 5.78
CA CYS A 48 3.02 1.24 5.42
C CYS A 48 4.25 0.35 5.68
N GLY A 49 4.08 -0.77 6.40
CA GLY A 49 5.19 -1.64 6.75
C GLY A 49 6.37 -0.89 7.38
N THR A 50 7.57 -1.07 6.84
CA THR A 50 8.80 -0.39 7.29
C THR A 50 8.96 1.03 6.74
N GLY A 51 7.93 1.61 6.13
CA GLY A 51 7.80 3.03 5.82
C GLY A 51 8.61 3.54 4.63
N ALA A 52 9.05 2.70 3.71
CA ALA A 52 9.84 3.14 2.55
C ALA A 52 9.07 4.14 1.67
N ASP A 53 7.80 3.86 1.40
CA ASP A 53 6.91 4.71 0.60
C ASP A 53 6.55 6.00 1.34
N ALA A 54 6.21 5.91 2.62
CA ALA A 54 5.91 7.06 3.46
C ALA A 54 7.10 8.04 3.54
N VAL A 55 8.33 7.53 3.77
CA VAL A 55 9.55 8.33 3.81
C VAL A 55 9.84 8.97 2.45
N ARG A 56 9.64 8.25 1.35
CA ARG A 56 9.79 8.78 0.00
C ARG A 56 8.84 9.94 -0.27
N LEU A 57 7.56 9.80 0.11
CA LEU A 57 6.57 10.87 -0.02
C LEU A 57 6.95 12.08 0.82
N ALA A 58 7.35 11.88 2.08
CA ALA A 58 7.78 12.96 2.96
C ALA A 58 9.00 13.71 2.39
N ALA A 59 9.99 12.99 1.87
CA ALA A 59 11.15 13.58 1.18
C ALA A 59 10.76 14.36 -0.10
N SER A 60 9.58 14.06 -0.68
CA SER A 60 9.03 14.79 -1.82
C SER A 60 8.11 15.95 -1.43
N GLY A 61 8.05 16.31 -0.12
CA GLY A 61 7.33 17.47 0.39
C GLY A 61 5.89 17.20 0.84
N TRP A 62 5.45 15.95 0.88
CA TRP A 62 4.13 15.58 1.41
C TRP A 62 4.11 15.62 2.95
N THR A 63 2.97 15.99 3.53
CA THR A 63 2.70 15.79 4.95
C THR A 63 2.12 14.38 5.13
N VAL A 64 2.93 13.46 5.65
CA VAL A 64 2.63 12.01 5.57
C VAL A 64 2.19 11.44 6.90
N THR A 65 1.16 10.59 6.85
CA THR A 65 0.78 9.64 7.90
C THR A 65 0.98 8.22 7.38
N GLY A 66 1.76 7.41 8.10
CA GLY A 66 1.91 5.98 7.83
C GLY A 66 1.14 5.17 8.87
N VAL A 67 0.33 4.21 8.42
CA VAL A 67 -0.48 3.35 9.29
C VAL A 67 -0.12 1.89 9.06
N ASP A 68 0.18 1.16 10.12
CA ASP A 68 0.38 -0.28 10.08
C ASP A 68 -0.11 -0.93 11.38
N ILE A 69 -0.46 -2.22 11.33
CA ILE A 69 -0.94 -2.97 12.48
C ILE A 69 0.22 -3.51 13.33
N ALA A 70 1.43 -3.62 12.75
CA ALA A 70 2.60 -4.24 13.36
C ALA A 70 3.53 -3.19 14.02
N PRO A 71 3.65 -3.18 15.35
CA PRO A 71 4.55 -2.23 16.05
C PRO A 71 6.03 -2.39 15.67
N SER A 72 6.48 -3.58 15.31
CA SER A 72 7.88 -3.80 14.88
C SER A 72 8.17 -3.13 13.54
N ALA A 73 7.23 -3.16 12.60
CA ALA A 73 7.33 -2.45 11.33
C ALA A 73 7.40 -0.93 11.56
N LEU A 74 6.50 -0.38 12.38
CA LEU A 74 6.47 1.06 12.67
C LEU A 74 7.73 1.56 13.38
N ARG A 75 8.36 0.74 14.24
CA ARG A 75 9.66 1.10 14.82
C ARG A 75 10.76 1.20 13.77
N ALA A 76 10.80 0.29 12.81
CA ALA A 76 11.73 0.35 11.69
C ALA A 76 11.44 1.56 10.77
N ALA A 77 10.15 1.84 10.53
CA ALA A 77 9.70 3.00 9.76
C ALA A 77 10.15 4.33 10.41
N ALA A 78 9.99 4.46 11.72
CA ALA A 78 10.45 5.64 12.46
C ALA A 78 11.98 5.83 12.35
N GLN A 79 12.76 4.75 12.52
CA GLN A 79 14.21 4.80 12.35
C GLN A 79 14.60 5.22 10.92
N ARG A 80 13.90 4.75 9.91
CA ARG A 80 14.11 5.12 8.51
C ARG A 80 13.83 6.61 8.28
N ALA A 81 12.74 7.14 8.85
CA ALA A 81 12.39 8.56 8.75
C ALA A 81 13.43 9.45 9.45
N ASP A 82 13.91 9.03 10.63
CA ASP A 82 14.98 9.72 11.36
C ASP A 82 16.28 9.78 10.56
N LEU A 83 16.69 8.66 9.94
CA LEU A 83 17.88 8.59 9.09
C LEU A 83 17.75 9.47 7.83
N ALA A 84 16.55 9.57 7.27
CA ALA A 84 16.26 10.42 6.13
C ALA A 84 16.02 11.91 6.52
N ALA A 85 15.97 12.21 7.82
CA ALA A 85 15.67 13.52 8.38
C ALA A 85 14.34 14.11 7.85
N VAL A 86 13.30 13.29 7.72
CA VAL A 86 11.96 13.70 7.28
C VAL A 86 10.91 13.42 8.34
N PRO A 87 9.93 14.32 8.55
CA PRO A 87 8.85 14.10 9.50
C PRO A 87 7.77 13.18 8.90
N VAL A 88 7.38 12.12 9.62
CA VAL A 88 6.23 11.27 9.29
C VAL A 88 5.46 10.99 10.58
N THR A 89 4.14 11.05 10.51
CA THR A 89 3.27 10.62 11.61
C THR A 89 3.00 9.12 11.50
N TRP A 90 3.37 8.35 12.53
CA TRP A 90 3.16 6.90 12.55
C TRP A 90 1.96 6.55 13.43
N VAL A 91 1.07 5.69 12.93
CA VAL A 91 -0.14 5.25 13.62
C VAL A 91 -0.19 3.73 13.65
N GLU A 92 -0.20 3.15 14.85
CA GLU A 92 -0.43 1.72 15.05
C GLU A 92 -1.94 1.46 15.04
N ALA A 93 -2.46 0.88 13.97
CA ALA A 93 -3.89 0.62 13.83
C ALA A 93 -4.20 -0.50 12.82
N ASP A 94 -5.36 -1.13 13.02
CA ASP A 94 -5.94 -2.09 12.10
C ASP A 94 -6.79 -1.34 11.05
N LEU A 95 -6.41 -1.44 9.77
CA LEU A 95 -7.10 -0.81 8.65
C LEU A 95 -8.57 -1.25 8.51
N THR A 96 -8.97 -2.37 9.13
CA THR A 96 -10.35 -2.85 9.09
C THR A 96 -11.30 -2.09 10.01
N THR A 97 -10.75 -1.42 11.03
CA THR A 97 -11.52 -0.72 12.08
C THR A 97 -11.13 0.73 12.27
N TRP A 98 -9.90 1.10 11.88
CA TRP A 98 -9.39 2.47 12.01
C TRP A 98 -10.07 3.43 11.04
N GLU A 99 -10.29 4.67 11.50
CA GLU A 99 -10.75 5.78 10.67
C GLU A 99 -9.81 6.98 10.84
N PRO A 100 -9.39 7.63 9.75
CA PRO A 100 -8.60 8.85 9.85
C PRO A 100 -9.43 10.01 10.40
N PRO A 101 -8.80 10.97 11.11
CA PRO A 101 -9.49 12.15 11.62
C PRO A 101 -9.93 13.13 10.52
N ALA A 102 -9.32 13.05 9.34
CA ALA A 102 -9.65 13.84 8.15
C ALA A 102 -9.23 13.07 6.89
N PRO A 103 -9.87 13.34 5.74
CA PRO A 103 -9.45 12.74 4.47
C PRO A 103 -8.11 13.31 3.99
N PHE A 104 -7.43 12.58 3.08
CA PHE A 104 -6.11 12.91 2.54
C PHE A 104 -6.17 13.26 1.05
N ASP A 105 -5.24 14.11 0.59
CA ASP A 105 -5.11 14.46 -0.83
C ASP A 105 -4.55 13.28 -1.66
N LEU A 106 -3.71 12.44 -1.04
CA LEU A 106 -3.22 11.19 -1.59
C LEU A 106 -3.41 10.06 -0.57
N VAL A 107 -3.99 8.95 -1.00
CA VAL A 107 -3.94 7.70 -0.24
C VAL A 107 -3.24 6.66 -1.11
N THR A 108 -2.21 6.03 -0.57
CA THR A 108 -1.51 4.91 -1.19
C THR A 108 -1.63 3.66 -0.34
N THR A 109 -1.65 2.51 -0.99
CA THR A 109 -1.54 1.20 -0.36
C THR A 109 -0.80 0.25 -1.28
N ALA A 110 0.27 -0.36 -0.78
CA ALA A 110 1.08 -1.31 -1.52
C ALA A 110 1.15 -2.65 -0.76
N TYR A 111 0.63 -3.70 -1.38
CA TYR A 111 0.64 -5.09 -0.86
C TYR A 111 0.05 -5.25 0.55
N ALA A 112 -0.79 -4.33 1.00
CA ALA A 112 -1.46 -4.43 2.28
C ALA A 112 -2.60 -5.45 2.21
N HIS A 113 -2.65 -6.34 3.21
CA HIS A 113 -3.68 -7.37 3.36
C HIS A 113 -4.26 -7.32 4.77
N ALA A 114 -5.55 -7.66 4.88
CA ALA A 114 -6.27 -7.67 6.15
C ALA A 114 -7.22 -8.88 6.23
N SER A 115 -7.82 -9.11 7.39
CA SER A 115 -8.75 -10.22 7.65
C SER A 115 -10.11 -10.07 6.97
N ILE A 116 -10.24 -9.16 6.01
CA ILE A 116 -11.45 -8.94 5.21
C ILE A 116 -11.12 -9.13 3.71
N PRO A 117 -12.13 -9.39 2.84
CA PRO A 117 -11.91 -9.50 1.41
C PRO A 117 -11.18 -8.28 0.83
N GLN A 118 -10.20 -8.50 -0.04
CA GLN A 118 -9.29 -7.45 -0.54
C GLN A 118 -10.03 -6.26 -1.17
N LEU A 119 -11.07 -6.48 -1.98
CA LEU A 119 -11.87 -5.38 -2.55
C LEU A 119 -12.63 -4.58 -1.48
N ARG A 120 -13.02 -5.23 -0.38
CA ARG A 120 -13.65 -4.53 0.74
C ARG A 120 -12.63 -3.63 1.45
N LEU A 121 -11.39 -4.09 1.61
CA LEU A 121 -10.31 -3.27 2.15
C LEU A 121 -10.05 -2.05 1.25
N TYR A 122 -9.92 -2.24 -0.06
CA TYR A 122 -9.69 -1.14 -1.00
C TYR A 122 -10.84 -0.13 -1.05
N ARG A 123 -12.09 -0.61 -0.97
CA ARG A 123 -13.24 0.28 -0.86
C ARG A 123 -13.16 1.16 0.39
N ARG A 124 -12.81 0.57 1.53
CA ARG A 124 -12.66 1.28 2.79
C ARG A 124 -11.54 2.33 2.72
N ILE A 125 -10.38 1.95 2.18
CA ILE A 125 -9.24 2.86 1.98
C ILE A 125 -9.62 4.01 1.02
N ALA A 126 -10.41 3.75 -0.01
CA ALA A 126 -10.89 4.78 -0.94
C ALA A 126 -11.74 5.85 -0.25
N ASP A 127 -12.49 5.50 0.79
CA ASP A 127 -13.32 6.46 1.53
C ASP A 127 -12.49 7.53 2.26
N TRP A 128 -11.21 7.28 2.50
CA TRP A 128 -10.26 8.19 3.18
C TRP A 128 -9.63 9.25 2.26
N VAL A 129 -9.88 9.18 0.96
CA VAL A 129 -9.37 10.16 -0.01
C VAL A 129 -10.26 11.40 0.00
N ALA A 130 -9.70 12.60 0.02
CA ALA A 130 -10.44 13.85 -0.08
C ALA A 130 -11.13 14.01 -1.46
N PRO A 131 -12.23 14.79 -1.56
CA PRO A 131 -12.76 15.19 -2.86
C PRO A 131 -11.68 15.85 -3.72
N GLY A 132 -11.52 15.38 -4.95
CA GLY A 132 -10.42 15.79 -5.85
C GLY A 132 -9.06 15.13 -5.58
N GLY A 133 -8.95 14.34 -4.51
CA GLY A 133 -7.73 13.61 -4.16
C GLY A 133 -7.50 12.35 -5.01
N THR A 134 -6.37 11.73 -4.80
CA THR A 134 -5.88 10.56 -5.55
C THR A 134 -5.77 9.33 -4.67
N LEU A 135 -6.19 8.19 -5.20
CA LEU A 135 -5.93 6.86 -4.67
C LEU A 135 -4.92 6.13 -5.57
N LEU A 136 -3.90 5.55 -4.97
CA LEU A 136 -2.98 4.63 -5.63
C LEU A 136 -3.01 3.27 -4.94
N ILE A 137 -3.38 2.24 -5.67
CA ILE A 137 -3.37 0.85 -5.22
C ILE A 137 -2.31 0.09 -6.02
N VAL A 138 -1.40 -0.56 -5.30
CA VAL A 138 -0.48 -1.58 -5.84
C VAL A 138 -0.75 -2.88 -5.09
N GLY A 139 -0.94 -3.98 -5.79
CA GLY A 139 -1.28 -5.25 -5.18
C GLY A 139 -0.86 -6.44 -6.02
N HIS A 140 -1.03 -7.64 -5.48
CA HIS A 140 -0.77 -8.87 -6.24
C HIS A 140 -1.91 -9.16 -7.20
N SER A 141 -1.57 -9.47 -8.45
CA SER A 141 -2.53 -9.91 -9.47
C SER A 141 -3.05 -11.33 -9.19
N ALA A 142 -4.35 -11.53 -9.43
CA ALA A 142 -4.95 -12.85 -9.45
C ALA A 142 -4.51 -13.59 -10.72
N HIS A 143 -3.47 -14.42 -10.62
CA HIS A 143 -2.98 -15.20 -11.77
C HIS A 143 -3.72 -16.52 -11.91
N PRO A 144 -4.01 -17.00 -13.16
CA PRO A 144 -4.59 -18.34 -13.37
C PRO A 144 -3.71 -19.43 -12.76
N ALA A 145 -4.34 -20.46 -12.21
CA ALA A 145 -3.66 -21.61 -11.65
C ALA A 145 -2.75 -22.28 -12.71
N GLY A 146 -1.44 -22.24 -12.51
CA GLY A 146 -0.47 -22.87 -13.43
C GLY A 146 0.95 -22.31 -13.39
N SER A 147 1.22 -21.22 -12.68
CA SER A 147 2.58 -20.76 -12.45
C SER A 147 3.19 -21.48 -11.23
N ASP A 148 4.20 -22.30 -11.51
CA ASP A 148 4.98 -23.09 -10.55
C ASP A 148 5.86 -22.19 -9.65
N HIS A 149 5.29 -21.50 -8.66
CA HIS A 149 6.14 -20.86 -7.65
C HIS A 149 5.46 -20.81 -6.28
N ASP A 150 6.19 -21.26 -5.29
CA ASP A 150 5.86 -21.55 -3.89
C ASP A 150 5.59 -20.31 -3.00
N HIS A 151 5.51 -19.09 -3.58
CA HIS A 151 5.21 -17.84 -2.89
C HIS A 151 3.88 -17.23 -3.36
N ARG A 152 2.85 -18.06 -3.38
CA ARG A 152 1.50 -17.64 -3.76
C ARG A 152 0.92 -16.69 -2.70
N ALA A 153 0.63 -15.46 -3.08
CA ALA A 153 -0.30 -14.64 -2.30
C ALA A 153 -1.60 -15.45 -2.12
N PRO A 154 -2.21 -15.44 -0.92
CA PRO A 154 -3.45 -16.18 -0.70
C PRO A 154 -4.50 -15.78 -1.72
N GLU A 155 -5.28 -16.73 -2.20
CA GLU A 155 -6.34 -16.48 -3.19
C GLU A 155 -7.33 -15.37 -2.74
N ALA A 156 -7.53 -15.24 -1.42
CA ALA A 156 -8.33 -14.18 -0.81
C ALA A 156 -7.70 -12.76 -0.87
N SER A 157 -6.41 -12.66 -1.18
CA SER A 157 -5.67 -11.38 -1.26
C SER A 157 -5.32 -10.95 -2.68
N THR A 158 -5.69 -11.75 -3.68
CA THR A 158 -5.45 -11.43 -5.09
C THR A 158 -6.71 -10.88 -5.74
N VAL A 159 -6.52 -9.86 -6.57
CA VAL A 159 -7.60 -9.18 -7.30
C VAL A 159 -7.12 -8.85 -8.70
N THR A 160 -8.04 -8.64 -9.63
CA THR A 160 -7.68 -8.15 -10.97
C THR A 160 -7.75 -6.63 -11.01
N THR A 161 -7.00 -6.04 -11.96
CA THR A 161 -7.10 -4.61 -12.27
C THR A 161 -8.54 -4.21 -12.63
N ALA A 162 -9.28 -5.10 -13.33
CA ALA A 162 -10.67 -4.87 -13.71
C ALA A 162 -11.61 -4.82 -12.50
N ASP A 163 -11.39 -5.66 -11.47
CA ASP A 163 -12.19 -5.65 -10.25
C ASP A 163 -12.04 -4.33 -9.50
N ILE A 164 -10.80 -3.85 -9.33
CA ILE A 164 -10.51 -2.59 -8.65
C ILE A 164 -11.08 -1.40 -9.46
N ALA A 165 -10.81 -1.37 -10.76
CA ALA A 165 -11.29 -0.30 -11.63
C ALA A 165 -12.83 -0.26 -11.68
N GLY A 166 -13.49 -1.43 -11.73
CA GLY A 166 -14.94 -1.56 -11.68
C GLY A 166 -15.54 -1.05 -10.37
N LEU A 167 -14.93 -1.41 -9.24
CA LEU A 167 -15.32 -0.92 -7.91
C LEU A 167 -15.29 0.61 -7.84
N LEU A 168 -14.20 1.22 -8.28
CA LEU A 168 -14.00 2.67 -8.22
C LEU A 168 -14.88 3.41 -9.24
N THR A 169 -15.01 2.91 -10.45
CA THR A 169 -15.88 3.49 -11.49
C THR A 169 -17.34 3.49 -11.06
N ALA A 170 -17.82 2.41 -10.44
CA ALA A 170 -19.17 2.34 -9.90
C ALA A 170 -19.45 3.39 -8.81
N ALA A 171 -18.41 3.84 -8.11
CA ALA A 171 -18.46 4.93 -7.13
C ALA A 171 -18.16 6.33 -7.73
N GLY A 172 -18.10 6.45 -9.07
CA GLY A 172 -17.92 7.73 -9.77
C GLY A 172 -16.48 8.21 -9.88
N TRP A 173 -15.49 7.37 -9.53
CA TRP A 173 -14.08 7.75 -9.63
C TRP A 173 -13.58 7.79 -11.07
N ARG A 174 -12.61 8.66 -11.35
CA ARG A 174 -11.93 8.73 -12.63
C ARG A 174 -10.64 7.92 -12.60
N ILE A 175 -10.62 6.80 -13.33
CA ILE A 175 -9.44 5.96 -13.46
C ILE A 175 -8.40 6.69 -14.33
N ARG A 176 -7.17 6.83 -13.82
CA ARG A 176 -6.02 7.43 -14.52
C ARG A 176 -5.06 6.38 -15.01
N THR A 177 -4.80 5.37 -14.20
CA THR A 177 -3.98 4.20 -14.53
C THR A 177 -4.73 2.96 -14.10
N ALA A 178 -4.79 1.95 -14.96
CA ALA A 178 -5.25 0.60 -14.63
C ALA A 178 -4.46 -0.37 -15.52
N ARG A 179 -3.41 -0.96 -14.96
CA ARG A 179 -2.51 -1.88 -15.68
C ARG A 179 -2.01 -2.98 -14.78
N GLU A 180 -1.63 -4.08 -15.40
CA GLU A 180 -0.83 -5.13 -14.78
C GLU A 180 0.61 -4.99 -15.24
N ASP A 181 1.55 -5.29 -14.36
CA ASP A 181 2.96 -5.27 -14.66
C ASP A 181 3.65 -6.50 -14.09
N THR A 182 4.79 -6.83 -14.67
CA THR A 182 5.62 -7.92 -14.19
C THR A 182 6.93 -7.31 -13.72
N SER A 183 7.00 -6.95 -12.45
CA SER A 183 8.22 -6.40 -11.88
C SER A 183 9.22 -7.51 -11.55
N ALA A 184 10.49 -7.28 -11.94
CA ALA A 184 11.62 -7.99 -11.37
C ALA A 184 12.18 -7.08 -10.27
N VAL A 185 11.98 -7.45 -9.02
CA VAL A 185 12.65 -6.77 -7.91
C VAL A 185 14.16 -7.09 -8.04
N PRO A 186 15.04 -6.07 -8.11
CA PRO A 186 16.49 -6.31 -8.21
C PRO A 186 16.96 -7.20 -7.06
N GLY A 187 17.55 -8.35 -7.40
CA GLY A 187 18.05 -9.32 -6.40
C GLY A 187 17.08 -10.47 -6.08
N HIS A 188 15.85 -10.46 -6.60
CA HIS A 188 14.92 -11.57 -6.44
C HIS A 188 14.70 -12.34 -7.75
N PRO A 189 14.77 -13.71 -7.71
CA PRO A 189 14.51 -14.53 -8.88
C PRO A 189 13.01 -14.61 -9.27
N VAL A 190 12.12 -14.12 -8.41
CA VAL A 190 10.66 -14.20 -8.60
C VAL A 190 10.15 -12.94 -9.27
N ARG A 191 9.43 -13.11 -10.37
CA ARG A 191 8.66 -12.02 -10.99
C ARG A 191 7.32 -11.91 -10.25
N HIS A 192 7.05 -10.74 -9.69
CA HIS A 192 5.73 -10.43 -9.16
C HIS A 192 4.84 -9.94 -10.31
N HIS A 193 3.61 -10.43 -10.33
CA HIS A 193 2.58 -9.89 -11.20
C HIS A 193 1.77 -8.91 -10.35
N ASP A 194 1.90 -7.64 -10.67
CA ASP A 194 1.32 -6.55 -9.91
C ASP A 194 0.13 -5.95 -10.63
N VAL A 195 -0.89 -5.57 -9.88
CA VAL A 195 -1.95 -4.68 -10.32
C VAL A 195 -1.63 -3.27 -9.86
N ILE A 196 -1.71 -2.31 -10.75
CA ILE A 196 -1.50 -0.90 -10.47
C ILE A 196 -2.76 -0.14 -10.90
N VAL A 197 -3.43 0.50 -9.93
CA VAL A 197 -4.60 1.32 -10.20
C VAL A 197 -4.42 2.68 -9.52
N ARG A 198 -4.42 3.75 -10.34
CA ARG A 198 -4.52 5.12 -9.87
C ARG A 198 -5.86 5.71 -10.29
N ALA A 199 -6.56 6.32 -9.34
CA ALA A 199 -7.85 6.93 -9.59
C ALA A 199 -7.99 8.26 -8.83
N GLU A 200 -8.77 9.17 -9.38
CA GLU A 200 -9.10 10.45 -8.75
C GLU A 200 -10.55 10.44 -8.25
N ARG A 201 -10.73 10.89 -7.02
CA ARG A 201 -12.04 11.09 -6.45
C ARG A 201 -12.69 12.33 -7.07
N PRO A 202 -13.99 12.29 -7.49
CA PRO A 202 -14.64 13.49 -8.02
C PRO A 202 -14.71 14.61 -6.97
N VAL A 203 -14.62 15.84 -7.45
CA VAL A 203 -14.96 17.02 -6.67
C VAL A 203 -16.49 17.16 -6.73
N VAL A 204 -17.16 16.82 -5.66
CA VAL A 204 -18.63 16.97 -5.56
C VAL A 204 -18.93 18.25 -4.81
#